data_ae5f0dd297bd192948e3179d2954f430
#
_entry.id   ae5f0dd297bd192948e3179d2954f430
#
_cell.length_a   1.000
_cell.length_b   1.000
_cell.length_c   1.000
_cell.angle_alpha   90.00
_cell.angle_beta   90.00
_cell.angle_gamma   90.00
#
_symmetry.space_group_name_H-M   'P 1'
#
loop_
_entity.id
_entity.type
_entity.pdbx_description
1 polymer ?
#
loop_
_entity_poly.entity_id
_entity_poly.type
_entity_poly.pdbx_seq_one_letter_code
_entity_poly.pdbx_strand_id
1 'polypeptide(L)'
;MTNQSIPSGTVPELGRQSQFAPHRLALMIMWLLTTVTLVAMLVSGVRNTGQFSVERYILHVAYVAALLWYLGRTGPSVEQLPDIRPFLLKRWRIGRLIPVLVIALILLATFSGEGILMPLLMIAVPWILVVWRREIRLRPIVLGLAVTVIAFLGGLPFWNNGFVGKPVFIVLLIYVPPMFVAGGLLLERTGLGGSQLYAGRYRKAVGSFLWGCLLFIPLGLTNAAAGSPGPGMTWVTRWWIPLSQPWFSGIAEEAWFRLFLVSLCYLLLRPAFSKRPAIAVVCAVLFSAITFGLGHGGTLLERFLITGLLYGLPMAVIFARRDWEHAVGAHYMINMIPTLMVFLET
;
A
#
# COMPACT_ATOMS: atom_id res chain seq x y z
N MET A 1 -39.55 -24.95 -18.23
CA MET A 1 -38.51 -24.10 -17.59
C MET A 1 -38.61 -24.33 -16.09
N THR A 2 -37.83 -25.25 -15.59
CA THR A 2 -37.81 -25.71 -14.19
C THR A 2 -36.88 -24.82 -13.37
N ASN A 3 -37.49 -24.05 -12.44
CA ASN A 3 -36.75 -23.31 -11.44
C ASN A 3 -36.04 -24.28 -10.48
N GLN A 4 -34.74 -24.45 -10.61
CA GLN A 4 -33.93 -25.08 -9.59
C GLN A 4 -33.57 -24.02 -8.55
N SER A 5 -34.21 -24.11 -7.39
CA SER A 5 -33.86 -23.38 -6.17
C SER A 5 -32.47 -23.84 -5.70
N ILE A 6 -31.52 -22.92 -5.65
CA ILE A 6 -30.20 -23.12 -5.06
C ILE A 6 -30.36 -23.34 -3.57
N PRO A 7 -29.89 -24.46 -2.98
CA PRO A 7 -29.96 -24.66 -1.54
C PRO A 7 -29.10 -23.61 -0.83
N SER A 8 -29.68 -22.95 0.15
CA SER A 8 -28.98 -22.06 1.10
C SER A 8 -28.03 -22.91 1.94
N GLY A 9 -26.79 -23.04 1.45
CA GLY A 9 -25.71 -23.67 2.20
C GLY A 9 -25.46 -22.89 3.49
N THR A 10 -25.76 -23.49 4.63
CA THR A 10 -25.33 -23.06 5.95
C THR A 10 -23.82 -22.93 5.93
N VAL A 11 -23.33 -21.69 6.04
CA VAL A 11 -21.92 -21.39 6.24
C VAL A 11 -21.50 -22.10 7.52
N PRO A 12 -20.52 -23.03 7.50
CA PRO A 12 -20.04 -23.66 8.71
C PRO A 12 -19.53 -22.56 9.65
N GLU A 13 -20.06 -22.50 10.86
CA GLU A 13 -19.44 -21.75 11.96
C GLU A 13 -18.06 -22.34 12.18
N LEU A 14 -17.07 -21.74 11.55
CA LEU A 14 -15.66 -22.03 11.80
C LEU A 14 -15.40 -21.76 13.27
N GLY A 15 -15.23 -22.85 14.02
CA GLY A 15 -14.99 -22.89 15.44
C GLY A 15 -13.99 -21.81 15.85
N ARG A 16 -14.42 -20.91 16.72
CA ARG A 16 -13.59 -19.93 17.42
C ARG A 16 -12.65 -20.67 18.39
N GLN A 17 -11.71 -21.44 17.85
CA GLN A 17 -10.61 -21.94 18.64
C GLN A 17 -9.64 -20.81 18.95
N SER A 18 -9.26 -20.69 20.19
CA SER A 18 -8.43 -19.73 20.88
C SER A 18 -7.07 -19.41 20.22
N GLN A 19 -7.07 -18.88 18.99
CA GLN A 19 -5.87 -18.41 18.29
C GLN A 19 -5.35 -17.05 18.82
N PHE A 20 -5.84 -16.60 19.99
CA PHE A 20 -5.57 -15.26 20.50
C PHE A 20 -4.17 -15.07 21.13
N ALA A 21 -3.50 -16.13 21.58
CA ALA A 21 -2.26 -15.98 22.33
C ALA A 21 -1.08 -15.39 21.53
N PRO A 22 -0.74 -15.87 20.31
CA PRO A 22 0.40 -15.34 19.57
C PRO A 22 0.19 -13.90 19.04
N HIS A 23 -1.07 -13.50 18.80
CA HIS A 23 -1.37 -12.15 18.33
C HIS A 23 -1.23 -11.11 19.42
N ARG A 24 -1.59 -11.45 20.67
CA ARG A 24 -1.40 -10.57 21.82
C ARG A 24 0.07 -10.30 22.06
N LEU A 25 0.91 -11.34 21.98
CA LEU A 25 2.35 -11.20 22.16
C LEU A 25 2.96 -10.29 21.08
N ALA A 26 2.59 -10.46 19.80
CA ALA A 26 3.04 -9.59 18.71
C ALA A 26 2.64 -8.13 18.94
N LEU A 27 1.39 -7.88 19.30
CA LEU A 27 0.91 -6.54 19.65
C LEU A 27 1.65 -5.96 20.86
N MET A 28 1.88 -6.74 21.89
CA MET A 28 2.66 -6.29 23.05
C MET A 28 4.09 -5.91 22.66
N ILE A 29 4.76 -6.71 21.84
CA ILE A 29 6.11 -6.40 21.33
C ILE A 29 6.08 -5.12 20.52
N MET A 30 5.11 -4.96 19.63
CA MET A 30 4.95 -3.76 18.82
C MET A 30 4.76 -2.51 19.68
N TRP A 31 3.88 -2.57 20.69
CA TRP A 31 3.64 -1.46 21.60
C TRP A 31 4.85 -1.18 22.51
N LEU A 32 5.56 -2.20 22.96
CA LEU A 32 6.80 -2.05 23.71
C LEU A 32 7.86 -1.33 22.85
N LEU A 33 8.07 -1.77 21.61
CA LEU A 33 9.00 -1.12 20.68
C LEU A 33 8.59 0.33 20.38
N THR A 34 7.28 0.60 20.24
CA THR A 34 6.75 1.95 20.09
C THR A 34 7.10 2.81 21.29
N THR A 35 6.85 2.30 22.50
CA THR A 35 7.13 3.01 23.75
C THR A 35 8.62 3.27 23.90
N VAL A 36 9.47 2.28 23.62
CA VAL A 36 10.94 2.43 23.67
C VAL A 36 11.40 3.47 22.66
N THR A 37 10.86 3.47 21.43
CA THR A 37 11.19 4.47 20.40
C THR A 37 10.79 5.87 20.84
N LEU A 38 9.58 6.03 21.38
CA LEU A 38 9.08 7.31 21.91
C LEU A 38 9.95 7.83 23.07
N VAL A 39 10.25 6.96 24.04
CA VAL A 39 11.11 7.34 25.18
C VAL A 39 12.51 7.72 24.68
N ALA A 40 13.10 6.93 23.79
CA ALA A 40 14.41 7.25 23.21
C ALA A 40 14.41 8.60 22.48
N MET A 41 13.32 8.93 21.73
CA MET A 41 13.16 10.23 21.07
C MET A 41 13.02 11.38 22.08
N LEU A 42 12.23 11.20 23.12
CA LEU A 42 12.04 12.20 24.18
C LEU A 42 13.33 12.45 24.97
N VAL A 43 14.07 11.40 25.32
CA VAL A 43 15.32 11.49 26.10
C VAL A 43 16.46 12.07 25.26
N SER A 44 16.58 11.68 24.00
CA SER A 44 17.64 12.20 23.11
C SER A 44 17.42 13.63 22.63
N GLY A 45 16.29 14.22 22.99
CA GLY A 45 15.81 15.45 22.39
C GLY A 45 15.64 15.24 20.88
N VAL A 46 14.54 15.64 20.30
CA VAL A 46 14.33 15.56 18.84
C VAL A 46 15.23 16.57 18.16
N ARG A 47 16.53 16.44 18.36
CA ARG A 47 17.52 17.20 17.58
C ARG A 47 17.66 16.47 16.25
N ASN A 48 17.16 17.14 15.26
CA ASN A 48 17.22 16.77 13.84
C ASN A 48 18.69 16.75 13.37
N THR A 49 19.45 15.76 13.80
CA THR A 49 20.89 15.66 13.45
C THR A 49 21.11 15.13 12.05
N GLY A 50 20.06 14.77 11.32
CA GLY A 50 20.16 14.20 9.96
C GLY A 50 20.91 12.88 9.88
N GLN A 51 21.36 12.35 11.02
CA GLN A 51 22.10 11.09 11.09
C GLN A 51 21.23 10.03 11.75
N PHE A 52 20.94 8.98 11.01
CA PHE A 52 20.38 7.75 11.54
C PHE A 52 21.40 7.09 12.46
N SER A 53 21.08 6.98 13.74
CA SER A 53 21.90 6.15 14.63
C SER A 53 21.60 4.66 14.37
N VAL A 54 22.61 3.81 14.57
CA VAL A 54 22.48 2.36 14.38
C VAL A 54 21.35 1.80 15.24
N GLU A 55 21.16 2.33 16.46
CA GLU A 55 20.11 1.91 17.40
C GLU A 55 18.72 2.16 16.83
N ARG A 56 18.49 3.29 16.14
CA ARG A 56 17.22 3.61 15.49
C ARG A 56 16.91 2.65 14.35
N TYR A 57 17.92 2.26 13.55
CA TYR A 57 17.76 1.23 12.54
C TYR A 57 17.37 -0.12 13.14
N ILE A 58 18.03 -0.54 14.22
CA ILE A 58 17.72 -1.80 14.90
C ILE A 58 16.27 -1.78 15.39
N LEU A 59 15.83 -0.72 16.04
CA LEU A 59 14.44 -0.59 16.52
C LEU A 59 13.46 -0.59 15.36
N HIS A 60 13.77 0.08 14.26
CA HIS A 60 12.92 0.10 13.07
C HIS A 60 12.78 -1.30 12.46
N VAL A 61 13.90 -1.99 12.24
CA VAL A 61 13.92 -3.36 11.69
C VAL A 61 13.15 -4.32 12.62
N ALA A 62 13.38 -4.23 13.94
CA ALA A 62 12.67 -5.06 14.91
C ALA A 62 11.16 -4.80 14.87
N TYR A 63 10.74 -3.55 14.76
CA TYR A 63 9.33 -3.20 14.63
C TYR A 63 8.72 -3.76 13.34
N VAL A 64 9.39 -3.56 12.20
CA VAL A 64 8.94 -4.10 10.91
C VAL A 64 8.81 -5.62 10.96
N ALA A 65 9.79 -6.32 11.54
CA ALA A 65 9.74 -7.77 11.71
C ALA A 65 8.54 -8.21 12.58
N ALA A 66 8.30 -7.53 13.71
CA ALA A 66 7.15 -7.81 14.59
C ALA A 66 5.81 -7.52 13.86
N LEU A 67 5.73 -6.43 13.12
CA LEU A 67 4.56 -6.06 12.32
C LEU A 67 4.28 -7.10 11.22
N LEU A 68 5.28 -7.51 10.47
CA LEU A 68 5.15 -8.53 9.43
C LEU A 68 4.73 -9.88 10.03
N TRP A 69 5.28 -10.25 11.17
CA TRP A 69 4.85 -11.45 11.91
C TRP A 69 3.40 -11.36 12.35
N TYR A 70 2.97 -10.23 12.95
CA TYR A 70 1.58 -9.97 13.32
C TYR A 70 0.64 -10.08 12.13
N LEU A 71 0.93 -9.39 11.03
CA LEU A 71 0.12 -9.42 9.82
C LEU A 71 0.07 -10.82 9.19
N GLY A 72 1.19 -11.53 9.20
CA GLY A 72 1.26 -12.91 8.73
C GLY A 72 0.34 -13.87 9.49
N ARG A 73 0.14 -13.63 10.79
CA ARG A 73 -0.69 -14.47 11.66
C ARG A 73 -2.16 -14.07 11.70
N THR A 74 -2.50 -12.82 11.39
CA THR A 74 -3.86 -12.28 11.59
C THR A 74 -4.64 -12.04 10.30
N GLY A 75 -4.01 -12.17 9.13
CA GLY A 75 -4.68 -12.01 7.85
C GLY A 75 -5.33 -13.32 7.34
N PRO A 76 -6.18 -13.24 6.32
CA PRO A 76 -6.76 -14.40 5.67
C PRO A 76 -5.66 -15.34 5.13
N SER A 77 -5.94 -16.65 5.14
CA SER A 77 -5.01 -17.62 4.54
C SER A 77 -4.95 -17.41 3.02
N VAL A 78 -3.74 -17.42 2.47
CA VAL A 78 -3.52 -17.33 1.02
C VAL A 78 -4.12 -18.55 0.29
N GLU A 79 -4.27 -19.67 0.98
CA GLU A 79 -4.88 -20.90 0.45
C GLU A 79 -6.37 -20.74 0.17
N GLN A 80 -7.02 -19.78 0.84
CA GLN A 80 -8.44 -19.44 0.65
C GLN A 80 -8.69 -18.52 -0.55
N LEU A 81 -7.64 -18.06 -1.24
CA LEU A 81 -7.80 -17.21 -2.42
C LEU A 81 -8.41 -17.99 -3.58
N PRO A 82 -9.31 -17.38 -4.36
CA PRO A 82 -10.01 -18.05 -5.45
C PRO A 82 -9.05 -18.58 -6.51
N ASP A 83 -9.43 -19.69 -7.12
CA ASP A 83 -8.70 -20.23 -8.26
C ASP A 83 -9.00 -19.40 -9.53
N ILE A 84 -8.02 -18.64 -9.96
CA ILE A 84 -8.13 -17.78 -11.16
C ILE A 84 -7.73 -18.49 -12.46
N ARG A 85 -7.28 -19.76 -12.40
CA ARG A 85 -6.86 -20.51 -13.59
C ARG A 85 -7.93 -20.63 -14.66
N PRO A 86 -9.22 -20.93 -14.35
CA PRO A 86 -10.26 -21.03 -15.36
C PRO A 86 -10.45 -19.73 -16.14
N PHE A 87 -10.27 -18.61 -15.47
CA PHE A 87 -10.41 -17.27 -16.05
C PHE A 87 -9.27 -16.96 -17.04
N LEU A 88 -8.03 -17.29 -16.68
CA LEU A 88 -6.86 -16.98 -17.48
C LEU A 88 -6.69 -17.96 -18.66
N LEU A 89 -6.90 -19.26 -18.45
CA LEU A 89 -6.67 -20.28 -19.48
C LEU A 89 -7.66 -20.19 -20.64
N LYS A 90 -8.90 -19.74 -20.40
CA LYS A 90 -9.92 -19.62 -21.46
C LYS A 90 -9.62 -18.51 -22.47
N ARG A 91 -8.85 -17.49 -22.10
CA ARG A 91 -8.51 -16.35 -22.95
C ARG A 91 -7.03 -16.26 -23.41
N TRP A 92 -6.13 -17.01 -22.78
CA TRP A 92 -4.69 -16.74 -22.90
C TRP A 92 -3.87 -17.99 -23.28
N ARG A 93 -4.13 -18.57 -24.45
CA ARG A 93 -3.28 -19.66 -24.98
C ARG A 93 -1.82 -19.25 -25.24
N ILE A 94 -1.53 -17.96 -25.40
CA ILE A 94 -0.17 -17.41 -25.59
C ILE A 94 0.49 -17.05 -24.26
N GLY A 95 -0.15 -17.27 -23.14
CA GLY A 95 -0.05 -16.55 -21.87
C GLY A 95 0.97 -17.03 -20.85
N ARG A 96 1.81 -18.05 -21.07
CA ARG A 96 2.80 -18.43 -20.02
C ARG A 96 4.05 -17.54 -20.04
N LEU A 97 4.39 -16.95 -21.18
CA LEU A 97 5.57 -16.08 -21.32
C LEU A 97 5.26 -14.61 -21.10
N ILE A 98 4.03 -14.16 -21.38
CA ILE A 98 3.65 -12.75 -21.24
C ILE A 98 3.81 -12.23 -19.80
N PRO A 99 3.36 -12.93 -18.74
CA PRO A 99 3.59 -12.47 -17.37
C PRO A 99 5.08 -12.34 -17.01
N VAL A 100 5.88 -13.31 -17.44
CA VAL A 100 7.33 -13.29 -17.17
C VAL A 100 8.00 -12.18 -17.98
N LEU A 101 7.62 -11.98 -19.22
CA LEU A 101 8.10 -10.87 -20.07
C LEU A 101 7.67 -9.50 -19.52
N VAL A 102 6.42 -9.37 -19.09
CA VAL A 102 5.93 -8.12 -18.48
C VAL A 102 6.69 -7.81 -17.19
N ILE A 103 6.86 -8.80 -16.32
CA ILE A 103 7.63 -8.61 -15.08
C ILE A 103 9.10 -8.34 -15.39
N ALA A 104 9.72 -9.04 -16.34
CA ALA A 104 11.09 -8.79 -16.75
C ALA A 104 11.26 -7.39 -17.36
N LEU A 105 10.30 -6.95 -18.19
CA LEU A 105 10.29 -5.59 -18.75
C LEU A 105 10.08 -4.52 -17.67
N ILE A 106 9.20 -4.77 -16.71
CA ILE A 106 8.99 -3.86 -15.58
C ILE A 106 10.24 -3.82 -14.68
N LEU A 107 10.87 -4.96 -14.39
CA LEU A 107 12.14 -5.00 -13.64
C LEU A 107 13.24 -4.28 -14.42
N LEU A 108 13.42 -4.58 -15.69
CA LEU A 108 14.41 -3.92 -16.54
C LEU A 108 14.18 -2.41 -16.58
N ALA A 109 12.92 -2.00 -16.73
CA ALA A 109 12.49 -0.60 -16.72
C ALA A 109 12.74 0.08 -15.38
N THR A 110 12.59 -0.64 -14.27
CA THR A 110 12.83 -0.13 -12.92
C THR A 110 14.32 0.03 -12.65
N PHE A 111 15.15 -0.91 -13.13
CA PHE A 111 16.62 -0.87 -12.96
C PHE A 111 17.31 0.09 -13.94
N SER A 112 16.72 0.40 -15.08
CA SER A 112 17.27 1.41 -16.00
C SER A 112 17.12 2.86 -15.53
N GLY A 113 16.55 3.05 -14.34
CA GLY A 113 16.71 4.29 -13.53
C GLY A 113 15.74 5.40 -13.83
N GLU A 114 15.02 5.41 -14.93
CA GLU A 114 14.17 6.56 -15.22
C GLU A 114 12.81 6.17 -15.84
N GLY A 115 11.78 6.28 -14.98
CA GLY A 115 10.45 6.65 -15.47
C GLY A 115 9.67 5.68 -16.36
N ILE A 116 10.19 4.52 -16.76
CA ILE A 116 9.49 3.59 -17.66
C ILE A 116 8.37 2.82 -16.95
N LEU A 117 8.49 2.59 -15.66
CA LEU A 117 7.43 1.92 -14.89
C LEU A 117 6.10 2.70 -14.95
N MET A 118 6.16 4.01 -14.77
CA MET A 118 4.97 4.86 -14.82
C MET A 118 4.25 4.77 -16.17
N PRO A 119 4.91 4.97 -17.33
CA PRO A 119 4.28 4.76 -18.63
C PRO A 119 3.67 3.36 -18.83
N LEU A 120 4.34 2.29 -18.36
CA LEU A 120 3.79 0.94 -18.46
C LEU A 120 2.51 0.77 -17.65
N LEU A 121 2.47 1.28 -16.42
CA LEU A 121 1.26 1.28 -15.60
C LEU A 121 0.16 2.15 -16.23
N MET A 122 0.53 3.30 -16.81
CA MET A 122 -0.38 4.17 -17.55
C MET A 122 -1.03 3.48 -18.75
N ILE A 123 -0.35 2.54 -19.40
CA ILE A 123 -0.90 1.72 -20.48
C ILE A 123 -1.74 0.56 -19.92
N ALA A 124 -1.28 -0.10 -18.84
CA ALA A 124 -1.96 -1.25 -18.27
C ALA A 124 -3.34 -0.91 -17.70
N VAL A 125 -3.51 0.27 -17.10
CA VAL A 125 -4.79 0.72 -16.53
C VAL A 125 -5.90 0.84 -17.58
N PRO A 126 -5.75 1.65 -18.66
CA PRO A 126 -6.74 1.73 -19.73
C PRO A 126 -7.01 0.37 -20.37
N TRP A 127 -5.98 -0.44 -20.56
CA TRP A 127 -6.15 -1.78 -21.13
C TRP A 127 -7.07 -2.65 -20.26
N ILE A 128 -6.87 -2.69 -18.95
CA ILE A 128 -7.75 -3.41 -18.02
C ILE A 128 -9.19 -2.88 -18.08
N LEU A 129 -9.35 -1.55 -18.08
CA LEU A 129 -10.68 -0.93 -18.16
C LEU A 129 -11.40 -1.26 -19.46
N VAL A 130 -10.69 -1.28 -20.59
CA VAL A 130 -11.26 -1.65 -21.90
C VAL A 130 -11.65 -3.12 -21.94
N VAL A 131 -10.76 -4.01 -21.44
CA VAL A 131 -11.03 -5.46 -21.41
C VAL A 131 -12.24 -5.80 -20.55
N TRP A 132 -12.42 -5.10 -19.44
CA TRP A 132 -13.50 -5.35 -18.47
C TRP A 132 -14.56 -4.25 -18.44
N ARG A 133 -14.69 -3.45 -19.51
CA ARG A 133 -15.62 -2.32 -19.58
C ARG A 133 -17.07 -2.64 -19.20
N ARG A 134 -17.54 -3.87 -19.48
CA ARG A 134 -18.91 -4.31 -19.17
C ARG A 134 -19.15 -4.55 -17.68
N GLU A 135 -18.10 -4.62 -16.87
CA GLU A 135 -18.15 -4.86 -15.43
C GLU A 135 -17.99 -3.58 -14.63
N ILE A 136 -17.63 -2.47 -15.31
CA ILE A 136 -17.47 -1.17 -14.67
C ILE A 136 -18.84 -0.65 -14.22
N ARG A 137 -18.95 -0.41 -12.93
CA ARG A 137 -20.15 0.15 -12.30
C ARG A 137 -19.94 1.64 -12.01
N LEU A 138 -21.02 2.42 -11.99
CA LEU A 138 -20.98 3.87 -11.71
C LEU A 138 -20.39 4.17 -10.33
N ARG A 139 -20.75 3.39 -9.32
CA ARG A 139 -20.32 3.63 -7.95
C ARG A 139 -18.79 3.64 -7.76
N PRO A 140 -17.99 2.65 -8.22
CA PRO A 140 -16.54 2.74 -8.18
C PRO A 140 -15.96 3.97 -8.86
N ILE A 141 -16.57 4.44 -9.96
CA ILE A 141 -16.14 5.66 -10.65
C ILE A 141 -16.33 6.87 -9.73
N VAL A 142 -17.53 7.03 -9.15
CA VAL A 142 -17.84 8.14 -8.22
C VAL A 142 -16.91 8.11 -7.00
N LEU A 143 -16.65 6.93 -6.44
CA LEU A 143 -15.73 6.77 -5.32
C LEU A 143 -14.28 7.10 -5.72
N GLY A 144 -13.83 6.65 -6.89
CA GLY A 144 -12.53 7.00 -7.43
C GLY A 144 -12.34 8.50 -7.59
N LEU A 145 -13.36 9.19 -8.10
CA LEU A 145 -13.37 10.66 -8.18
C LEU A 145 -13.34 11.31 -6.78
N ALA A 146 -14.14 10.81 -5.84
CA ALA A 146 -14.18 11.34 -4.48
C ALA A 146 -12.82 11.22 -3.76
N VAL A 147 -12.15 10.06 -3.81
CA VAL A 147 -10.82 9.89 -3.22
C VAL A 147 -9.78 10.75 -3.93
N THR A 148 -9.93 10.99 -5.24
CA THR A 148 -9.06 11.91 -5.99
C THR A 148 -9.20 13.35 -5.52
N VAL A 149 -10.43 13.80 -5.24
CA VAL A 149 -10.66 15.14 -4.67
C VAL A 149 -9.97 15.27 -3.31
N ILE A 150 -10.08 14.25 -2.45
CA ILE A 150 -9.38 14.25 -1.15
C ILE A 150 -7.85 14.32 -1.35
N ALA A 151 -7.30 13.50 -2.27
CA ALA A 151 -5.88 13.53 -2.59
C ALA A 151 -5.45 14.90 -3.15
N PHE A 152 -6.26 15.51 -4.02
CA PHE A 152 -6.00 16.84 -4.58
C PHE A 152 -5.94 17.92 -3.47
N LEU A 153 -6.94 17.96 -2.61
CA LEU A 153 -6.97 18.90 -1.50
C LEU A 153 -5.78 18.70 -0.56
N GLY A 154 -5.42 17.45 -0.27
CA GLY A 154 -4.20 17.11 0.48
C GLY A 154 -2.92 17.56 -0.21
N GLY A 155 -2.86 17.50 -1.53
CA GLY A 155 -1.71 17.86 -2.33
C GLY A 155 -1.52 19.36 -2.60
N LEU A 156 -2.50 20.21 -2.26
CA LEU A 156 -2.39 21.66 -2.48
C LEU A 156 -1.12 22.31 -1.90
N PRO A 157 -0.62 21.93 -0.71
CA PRO A 157 0.66 22.43 -0.22
C PRO A 157 1.83 22.14 -1.16
N PHE A 158 1.90 20.95 -1.76
CA PHE A 158 2.92 20.60 -2.75
C PHE A 158 2.81 21.42 -4.04
N TRP A 159 1.59 21.62 -4.51
CA TRP A 159 1.32 22.41 -5.69
C TRP A 159 1.83 23.85 -5.54
N ASN A 160 1.55 24.47 -4.40
CA ASN A 160 1.92 25.85 -4.12
C ASN A 160 3.42 26.06 -3.94
N ASN A 161 4.12 25.06 -3.43
CA ASN A 161 5.55 25.17 -3.09
C ASN A 161 6.48 24.50 -4.11
N GLY A 162 5.95 23.87 -5.16
CA GLY A 162 6.74 23.24 -6.22
C GLY A 162 7.53 22.01 -5.78
N PHE A 163 7.25 21.46 -4.60
CA PHE A 163 7.92 20.28 -4.05
C PHE A 163 7.75 19.05 -4.97
N VAL A 164 6.55 18.89 -5.52
CA VAL A 164 6.28 17.95 -6.61
C VAL A 164 6.04 18.75 -7.87
N GLY A 165 6.77 18.46 -8.95
CA GLY A 165 6.57 19.15 -10.22
C GLY A 165 5.09 19.11 -10.66
N LYS A 166 4.53 20.27 -11.02
CA LYS A 166 3.11 20.38 -11.40
C LYS A 166 2.63 19.33 -12.41
N PRO A 167 3.38 18.98 -13.46
CA PRO A 167 2.99 17.90 -14.38
C PRO A 167 2.86 16.53 -13.68
N VAL A 168 3.79 16.18 -12.81
CA VAL A 168 3.76 14.92 -12.07
C VAL A 168 2.54 14.87 -11.14
N PHE A 169 2.27 15.96 -10.44
CA PHE A 169 1.11 16.09 -9.58
C PHE A 169 -0.21 15.88 -10.35
N ILE A 170 -0.36 16.55 -11.51
CA ILE A 170 -1.55 16.40 -12.37
C ILE A 170 -1.70 14.96 -12.86
N VAL A 171 -0.61 14.36 -13.34
CA VAL A 171 -0.60 12.98 -13.85
C VAL A 171 -1.03 12.01 -12.76
N LEU A 172 -0.46 12.11 -11.55
CA LEU A 172 -0.85 11.25 -10.44
C LEU A 172 -2.35 11.35 -10.13
N LEU A 173 -2.89 12.57 -10.11
CA LEU A 173 -4.31 12.78 -9.82
C LEU A 173 -5.24 12.27 -10.94
N ILE A 174 -4.88 12.49 -12.21
CA ILE A 174 -5.69 11.99 -13.35
C ILE A 174 -5.80 10.46 -13.31
N TYR A 175 -4.74 9.78 -12.87
CA TYR A 175 -4.70 8.33 -12.85
C TYR A 175 -5.31 7.68 -11.60
N VAL A 176 -5.51 8.41 -10.50
CA VAL A 176 -6.13 7.85 -9.29
C VAL A 176 -7.52 7.26 -9.54
N PRO A 177 -8.48 7.93 -10.22
CA PRO A 177 -9.80 7.36 -10.45
C PRO A 177 -9.76 6.07 -11.30
N PRO A 178 -9.09 6.06 -12.48
CA PRO A 178 -9.03 4.84 -13.28
C PRO A 178 -8.26 3.71 -12.57
N MET A 179 -7.25 4.00 -11.77
CA MET A 179 -6.55 3.00 -10.97
C MET A 179 -7.41 2.43 -9.85
N PHE A 180 -8.20 3.27 -9.19
CA PHE A 180 -9.14 2.81 -8.17
C PHE A 180 -10.16 1.83 -8.78
N VAL A 181 -10.69 2.14 -9.96
CA VAL A 181 -11.64 1.26 -10.66
C VAL A 181 -10.95 -0.01 -11.15
N ALA A 182 -9.80 0.10 -11.83
CA ALA A 182 -9.07 -1.05 -12.35
C ALA A 182 -8.55 -1.96 -11.21
N GLY A 183 -8.02 -1.37 -10.14
CA GLY A 183 -7.60 -2.09 -8.96
C GLY A 183 -8.75 -2.83 -8.29
N GLY A 184 -9.92 -2.19 -8.15
CA GLY A 184 -11.12 -2.82 -7.63
C GLY A 184 -11.56 -4.02 -8.48
N LEU A 185 -11.54 -3.90 -9.81
CA LEU A 185 -11.81 -5.02 -10.73
C LEU A 185 -10.79 -6.16 -10.57
N LEU A 186 -9.52 -5.84 -10.34
CA LEU A 186 -8.46 -6.81 -10.03
C LEU A 186 -8.73 -7.52 -8.70
N LEU A 187 -9.14 -6.79 -7.67
CA LEU A 187 -9.48 -7.37 -6.35
C LEU A 187 -10.65 -8.36 -6.44
N GLU A 188 -11.71 -8.02 -7.17
CA GLU A 188 -12.85 -8.91 -7.38
C GLU A 188 -12.44 -10.25 -8.01
N ARG A 189 -11.37 -10.26 -8.81
CA ARG A 189 -10.87 -11.47 -9.48
C ARG A 189 -9.83 -12.23 -8.69
N THR A 190 -8.95 -11.50 -8.03
CA THR A 190 -7.81 -12.12 -7.32
C THR A 190 -8.18 -12.55 -5.91
N GLY A 191 -9.15 -11.87 -5.29
CA GLY A 191 -9.44 -12.02 -3.86
C GLY A 191 -8.29 -11.59 -2.94
N LEU A 192 -7.21 -11.02 -3.49
CA LEU A 192 -6.04 -10.62 -2.72
C LEU A 192 -6.26 -9.25 -2.08
N GLY A 193 -6.13 -9.17 -0.76
CA GLY A 193 -6.39 -7.94 -0.03
C GLY A 193 -7.87 -7.57 -0.07
N GLY A 194 -8.17 -6.31 -0.32
CA GLY A 194 -9.54 -5.83 -0.43
C GLY A 194 -9.62 -4.32 -0.44
N SER A 195 -10.83 -3.80 -0.61
CA SER A 195 -11.16 -2.41 -0.29
C SER A 195 -12.58 -2.38 0.28
N GLN A 196 -12.69 -1.90 1.50
CA GLN A 196 -13.98 -1.74 2.17
C GLN A 196 -14.80 -0.63 1.50
N LEU A 197 -14.10 0.42 1.05
CA LEU A 197 -14.71 1.54 0.32
C LEU A 197 -15.29 1.05 -1.02
N TYR A 198 -14.51 0.33 -1.81
CA TYR A 198 -14.95 -0.26 -3.07
C TYR A 198 -16.14 -1.21 -2.86
N ALA A 199 -16.10 -2.02 -1.80
CA ALA A 199 -17.20 -2.90 -1.41
C ALA A 199 -18.41 -2.16 -0.79
N GLY A 200 -18.34 -0.84 -0.52
CA GLY A 200 -19.39 -0.02 0.06
C GLY A 200 -19.61 -0.17 1.56
N ARG A 201 -18.63 -0.67 2.24
CA ARG A 201 -18.64 -0.86 3.69
C ARG A 201 -17.95 0.33 4.37
N TYR A 202 -18.53 1.53 4.26
CA TYR A 202 -17.90 2.80 4.65
C TYR A 202 -17.43 2.84 6.11
N ARG A 203 -18.26 2.36 7.06
CA ARG A 203 -17.85 2.30 8.49
C ARG A 203 -16.63 1.41 8.69
N LYS A 204 -16.55 0.28 7.97
CA LYS A 204 -15.38 -0.59 8.01
C LYS A 204 -14.17 0.07 7.36
N ALA A 205 -14.36 0.82 6.27
CA ALA A 205 -13.30 1.58 5.63
C ALA A 205 -12.64 2.56 6.60
N VAL A 206 -13.45 3.32 7.34
CA VAL A 206 -12.93 4.24 8.38
C VAL A 206 -12.20 3.47 9.48
N GLY A 207 -12.77 2.38 9.98
CA GLY A 207 -12.10 1.53 10.98
C GLY A 207 -10.78 0.95 10.48
N SER A 208 -10.74 0.47 9.24
CA SER A 208 -9.53 -0.03 8.58
C SER A 208 -8.46 1.05 8.47
N PHE A 209 -8.84 2.26 8.03
CA PHE A 209 -7.95 3.40 7.95
C PHE A 209 -7.35 3.76 9.32
N LEU A 210 -8.18 3.92 10.34
CA LEU A 210 -7.73 4.25 11.69
C LEU A 210 -6.82 3.17 12.26
N TRP A 211 -7.12 1.89 12.00
CA TRP A 211 -6.27 0.80 12.44
C TRP A 211 -4.93 0.78 11.71
N GLY A 212 -4.92 1.09 10.42
CA GLY A 212 -3.69 1.32 9.65
C GLY A 212 -2.84 2.45 10.25
N CYS A 213 -3.47 3.58 10.60
CA CYS A 213 -2.81 4.68 11.28
C CYS A 213 -2.15 4.22 12.60
N LEU A 214 -2.90 3.55 13.47
CA LEU A 214 -2.39 3.10 14.76
C LEU A 214 -1.20 2.15 14.63
N LEU A 215 -1.28 1.19 13.72
CA LEU A 215 -0.20 0.23 13.48
C LEU A 215 1.07 0.87 12.94
N PHE A 216 1.01 2.05 12.33
CA PHE A 216 2.16 2.67 11.68
C PHE A 216 2.68 3.92 12.39
N ILE A 217 2.15 4.28 13.57
CA ILE A 217 2.72 5.33 14.43
C ILE A 217 4.23 5.15 14.64
N PRO A 218 4.75 3.95 15.02
CA PRO A 218 6.19 3.81 15.24
C PRO A 218 7.03 4.05 13.98
N LEU A 219 6.53 3.63 12.83
CA LEU A 219 7.23 3.89 11.56
C LEU A 219 7.22 5.38 11.19
N GLY A 220 6.14 6.10 11.48
CA GLY A 220 6.09 7.56 11.33
C GLY A 220 7.07 8.27 12.27
N LEU A 221 7.17 7.82 13.54
CA LEU A 221 8.13 8.35 14.50
C LEU A 221 9.57 8.10 14.08
N THR A 222 9.90 6.90 13.59
CA THR A 222 11.26 6.60 13.09
C THR A 222 11.56 7.40 11.83
N ASN A 223 10.57 7.63 10.95
CA ASN A 223 10.71 8.48 9.77
C ASN A 223 11.01 9.94 10.18
N ALA A 224 10.29 10.48 11.16
CA ALA A 224 10.55 11.81 11.70
C ALA A 224 11.97 11.91 12.30
N ALA A 225 12.36 10.89 13.09
CA ALA A 225 13.68 10.83 13.70
C ALA A 225 14.85 10.68 12.69
N ALA A 226 14.55 10.19 11.48
CA ALA A 226 15.52 10.10 10.39
C ALA A 226 15.80 11.45 9.71
N GLY A 227 15.17 12.53 10.16
CA GLY A 227 15.28 13.83 9.52
C GLY A 227 14.45 13.99 8.26
N SER A 228 13.48 13.10 8.07
CA SER A 228 12.44 13.32 7.06
C SER A 228 11.23 13.96 7.73
N PRO A 229 10.74 15.05 7.20
CA PRO A 229 11.03 15.65 5.92
C PRO A 229 12.33 16.45 5.92
N GLY A 230 13.12 16.32 4.83
CA GLY A 230 14.43 16.94 4.73
C GLY A 230 14.44 18.47 4.82
N PRO A 231 15.63 19.07 4.88
CA PRO A 231 15.80 20.53 4.85
C PRO A 231 15.13 21.08 3.58
N GLY A 232 14.15 21.97 3.76
CA GLY A 232 13.37 22.56 2.66
C GLY A 232 11.86 22.51 2.85
N MET A 233 11.35 21.84 3.87
CA MET A 233 9.92 21.91 4.21
C MET A 233 9.55 23.20 5.01
N THR A 234 10.23 24.30 4.73
CA THR A 234 9.92 25.64 5.27
C THR A 234 8.49 26.10 4.97
N TRP A 235 7.77 25.39 4.10
CA TRP A 235 6.37 25.66 3.74
C TRP A 235 5.36 25.05 4.71
N VAL A 236 5.79 24.24 5.68
CA VAL A 236 4.89 23.67 6.71
C VAL A 236 4.67 24.72 7.82
N THR A 237 3.99 25.79 7.48
CA THR A 237 3.78 26.95 8.37
C THR A 237 2.39 27.00 8.98
N ARG A 238 1.49 26.08 8.61
CA ARG A 238 0.10 26.08 9.07
C ARG A 238 -0.28 24.72 9.63
N TRP A 239 -0.98 24.68 10.75
CA TRP A 239 -1.39 23.49 11.49
C TRP A 239 -2.17 22.45 10.66
N TRP A 240 -2.91 22.89 9.65
CA TRP A 240 -3.69 21.99 8.80
C TRP A 240 -2.84 21.24 7.75
N ILE A 241 -1.65 21.72 7.43
CA ILE A 241 -0.75 21.10 6.43
C ILE A 241 -0.35 19.67 6.84
N PRO A 242 0.14 19.43 8.08
CA PRO A 242 0.44 18.08 8.54
C PRO A 242 -0.74 17.11 8.44
N LEU A 243 -1.97 17.61 8.59
CA LEU A 243 -3.17 16.78 8.54
C LEU A 243 -3.69 16.56 7.12
N SER A 244 -3.44 17.49 6.20
CA SER A 244 -3.95 17.41 4.83
C SER A 244 -2.97 16.76 3.86
N GLN A 245 -1.70 17.14 3.91
CA GLN A 245 -0.68 16.70 2.96
C GLN A 245 -0.54 15.17 2.85
N PRO A 246 -0.58 14.38 3.93
CA PRO A 246 -0.44 12.93 3.84
C PRO A 246 -1.55 12.23 3.05
N TRP A 247 -2.70 12.85 2.83
CA TRP A 247 -3.76 12.29 2.00
C TRP A 247 -3.38 12.17 0.53
N PHE A 248 -2.55 13.09 0.02
CA PHE A 248 -2.08 13.02 -1.35
C PHE A 248 -1.29 11.74 -1.60
N SER A 249 -0.19 11.54 -0.88
CA SER A 249 0.65 10.36 -1.05
C SER A 249 -0.07 9.08 -0.59
N GLY A 250 -0.76 9.12 0.55
CA GLY A 250 -1.52 7.99 1.08
C GLY A 250 -2.58 7.47 0.11
N ILE A 251 -3.27 8.32 -0.64
CA ILE A 251 -4.27 7.88 -1.62
C ILE A 251 -3.62 7.57 -2.96
N ALA A 252 -2.85 8.51 -3.52
CA ALA A 252 -2.34 8.37 -4.88
C ALA A 252 -1.35 7.20 -4.99
N GLU A 253 -0.36 7.14 -4.10
CA GLU A 253 0.66 6.09 -4.15
C GLU A 253 0.10 4.72 -3.75
N GLU A 254 -0.82 4.65 -2.78
CA GLU A 254 -1.46 3.39 -2.42
C GLU A 254 -2.41 2.87 -3.51
N ALA A 255 -3.04 3.76 -4.28
CA ALA A 255 -3.80 3.35 -5.46
C ALA A 255 -2.89 2.74 -6.54
N TRP A 256 -1.72 3.35 -6.78
CA TRP A 256 -0.74 2.87 -7.75
C TRP A 256 -0.08 1.57 -7.33
N PHE A 257 0.57 1.57 -6.18
CA PHE A 257 1.47 0.50 -5.80
C PHE A 257 0.74 -0.68 -5.16
N ARG A 258 -0.33 -0.45 -4.37
CA ARG A 258 -1.00 -1.53 -3.64
C ARG A 258 -2.26 -1.98 -4.34
N LEU A 259 -3.21 -1.07 -4.52
CA LEU A 259 -4.49 -1.45 -5.10
C LEU A 259 -4.34 -1.99 -6.52
N PHE A 260 -3.53 -1.34 -7.34
CA PHE A 260 -3.33 -1.72 -8.74
C PHE A 260 -2.15 -2.68 -8.94
N LEU A 261 -0.92 -2.28 -8.59
CA LEU A 261 0.30 -3.03 -8.95
C LEU A 261 0.40 -4.39 -8.25
N VAL A 262 0.17 -4.46 -6.92
CA VAL A 262 0.18 -5.75 -6.20
C VAL A 262 -0.87 -6.69 -6.80
N SER A 263 -2.10 -6.19 -7.02
CA SER A 263 -3.19 -7.00 -7.57
C SER A 263 -2.92 -7.46 -9.00
N LEU A 264 -2.33 -6.60 -9.84
CA LEU A 264 -1.93 -6.95 -11.19
C LEU A 264 -0.81 -7.99 -11.20
N CYS A 265 0.25 -7.78 -10.44
CA CYS A 265 1.37 -8.72 -10.34
C CYS A 265 0.89 -10.09 -9.84
N TYR A 266 0.04 -10.10 -8.80
CA TYR A 266 -0.54 -11.36 -8.33
C TYR A 266 -1.37 -12.05 -9.41
N LEU A 267 -2.23 -11.32 -10.13
CA LEU A 267 -3.01 -11.88 -11.24
C LEU A 267 -2.11 -12.54 -12.28
N LEU A 268 -1.01 -11.88 -12.65
CA LEU A 268 -0.07 -12.36 -13.66
C LEU A 268 0.77 -13.55 -13.17
N LEU A 269 1.18 -13.55 -11.91
CA LEU A 269 2.05 -14.59 -11.32
C LEU A 269 1.29 -15.84 -10.88
N ARG A 270 0.01 -15.68 -10.50
CA ARG A 270 -0.79 -16.77 -9.93
C ARG A 270 -0.84 -18.05 -10.79
N PRO A 271 -0.92 -18.00 -12.14
CA PRO A 271 -0.89 -19.19 -12.98
C PRO A 271 0.43 -19.95 -12.90
N ALA A 272 1.57 -19.23 -12.89
CA ALA A 272 2.89 -19.83 -12.79
C ALA A 272 3.10 -20.53 -11.44
N PHE A 273 2.54 -19.98 -10.36
CA PHE A 273 2.62 -20.53 -9.00
C PHE A 273 1.31 -21.18 -8.54
N SER A 274 0.59 -21.85 -9.46
CA SER A 274 -0.73 -22.43 -9.18
C SER A 274 -0.74 -23.40 -7.99
N LYS A 275 0.32 -24.19 -7.80
CA LYS A 275 0.47 -25.12 -6.68
C LYS A 275 0.91 -24.47 -5.38
N ARG A 276 1.47 -23.27 -5.43
CA ARG A 276 2.02 -22.51 -4.28
C ARG A 276 1.63 -21.05 -4.36
N PRO A 277 0.34 -20.69 -4.18
CA PRO A 277 -0.15 -19.33 -4.34
C PRO A 277 0.56 -18.31 -3.44
N ALA A 278 1.03 -18.74 -2.28
CA ALA A 278 1.80 -17.90 -1.37
C ALA A 278 3.06 -17.30 -2.04
N ILE A 279 3.73 -18.04 -2.93
CA ILE A 279 4.89 -17.51 -3.65
C ILE A 279 4.47 -16.35 -4.56
N ALA A 280 3.35 -16.50 -5.29
CA ALA A 280 2.84 -15.40 -6.12
C ALA A 280 2.52 -14.15 -5.31
N VAL A 281 1.94 -14.29 -4.10
CA VAL A 281 1.68 -13.16 -3.21
C VAL A 281 2.99 -12.52 -2.75
N VAL A 282 3.94 -13.32 -2.28
CA VAL A 282 5.24 -12.81 -1.81
C VAL A 282 5.96 -12.06 -2.94
N CYS A 283 6.01 -12.63 -4.14
CA CYS A 283 6.62 -11.96 -5.30
C CYS A 283 5.90 -10.66 -5.66
N ALA A 284 4.58 -10.63 -5.66
CA ALA A 284 3.80 -9.42 -5.96
C ALA A 284 4.03 -8.31 -4.93
N VAL A 285 4.05 -8.67 -3.64
CA VAL A 285 4.30 -7.77 -2.52
C VAL A 285 5.72 -7.20 -2.56
N LEU A 286 6.74 -8.07 -2.73
CA LEU A 286 8.14 -7.65 -2.84
C LEU A 286 8.36 -6.76 -4.06
N PHE A 287 7.79 -7.14 -5.20
CA PHE A 287 7.89 -6.34 -6.41
C PHE A 287 7.33 -4.93 -6.21
N SER A 288 6.12 -4.82 -5.64
CA SER A 288 5.51 -3.52 -5.34
C SER A 288 6.33 -2.71 -4.32
N ALA A 289 6.89 -3.35 -3.29
CA ALA A 289 7.71 -2.69 -2.29
C ALA A 289 9.00 -2.12 -2.90
N ILE A 290 9.69 -2.91 -3.71
CA ILE A 290 10.93 -2.50 -4.38
C ILE A 290 10.66 -1.36 -5.37
N THR A 291 9.63 -1.49 -6.22
CA THR A 291 9.29 -0.44 -7.19
C THR A 291 8.84 0.85 -6.52
N PHE A 292 8.13 0.76 -5.40
CA PHE A 292 7.81 1.91 -4.56
C PHE A 292 9.07 2.61 -4.07
N GLY A 293 10.02 1.87 -3.52
CA GLY A 293 11.29 2.44 -3.05
C GLY A 293 12.09 3.10 -4.17
N LEU A 294 12.22 2.42 -5.32
CA LEU A 294 12.96 2.93 -6.48
C LEU A 294 12.33 4.19 -7.11
N GLY A 295 11.02 4.41 -6.91
CA GLY A 295 10.33 5.64 -7.32
C GLY A 295 10.63 6.87 -6.46
N HIS A 296 11.37 6.73 -5.36
CA HIS A 296 11.69 7.82 -4.43
C HIS A 296 13.10 8.38 -4.65
N GLY A 297 13.39 9.55 -4.04
CA GLY A 297 14.70 10.16 -4.03
C GLY A 297 15.71 9.41 -3.14
N GLY A 298 17.00 9.78 -3.22
CA GLY A 298 18.08 9.19 -2.43
C GLY A 298 19.00 8.25 -3.25
N THR A 299 20.00 7.65 -2.59
CA THR A 299 20.86 6.64 -3.19
C THR A 299 20.10 5.36 -3.52
N LEU A 300 20.61 4.53 -4.44
CA LEU A 300 19.96 3.26 -4.80
C LEU A 300 19.77 2.36 -3.56
N LEU A 301 20.75 2.35 -2.65
CA LEU A 301 20.68 1.54 -1.43
C LEU A 301 19.59 2.04 -0.48
N GLU A 302 19.47 3.36 -0.29
CA GLU A 302 18.40 3.97 0.52
C GLU A 302 17.02 3.69 -0.07
N ARG A 303 16.88 3.86 -1.38
CA ARG A 303 15.63 3.55 -2.11
C ARG A 303 15.20 2.10 -1.91
N PHE A 304 16.15 1.17 -2.06
CA PHE A 304 15.86 -0.25 -1.95
C PHE A 304 15.61 -0.68 -0.50
N LEU A 305 16.58 -0.40 0.42
CA LEU A 305 16.51 -0.90 1.79
C LEU A 305 15.52 -0.11 2.64
N ILE A 306 15.65 1.22 2.64
CA ILE A 306 14.86 2.04 3.55
C ILE A 306 13.45 2.22 2.99
N THR A 307 13.33 2.87 1.84
CA THR A 307 12.01 3.19 1.30
C THR A 307 11.27 1.94 0.82
N GLY A 308 11.96 1.02 0.14
CA GLY A 308 11.38 -0.21 -0.38
C GLY A 308 11.06 -1.22 0.72
N LEU A 309 12.08 -1.69 1.45
CA LEU A 309 11.90 -2.79 2.38
C LEU A 309 11.38 -2.36 3.76
N LEU A 310 11.84 -1.24 4.32
CA LEU A 310 11.41 -0.85 5.67
C LEU A 310 10.07 -0.11 5.68
N TYR A 311 9.69 0.61 4.61
CA TYR A 311 8.38 1.27 4.51
C TYR A 311 7.47 0.60 3.48
N GLY A 312 7.94 0.38 2.27
CA GLY A 312 7.15 -0.16 1.16
C GLY A 312 6.62 -1.57 1.43
N LEU A 313 7.47 -2.46 1.96
CA LEU A 313 7.10 -3.85 2.24
C LEU A 313 6.00 -3.99 3.30
N PRO A 314 6.07 -3.37 4.48
CA PRO A 314 4.98 -3.43 5.46
C PRO A 314 3.65 -2.92 4.91
N MET A 315 3.66 -1.83 4.12
CA MET A 315 2.45 -1.30 3.48
C MET A 315 1.88 -2.27 2.44
N ALA A 316 2.72 -2.92 1.64
CA ALA A 316 2.27 -3.92 0.68
C ALA A 316 1.74 -5.20 1.38
N VAL A 317 2.35 -5.61 2.48
CA VAL A 317 1.88 -6.76 3.28
C VAL A 317 0.55 -6.44 3.96
N ILE A 318 0.39 -5.25 4.57
CA ILE A 318 -0.88 -4.89 5.22
C ILE A 318 -2.02 -4.82 4.18
N PHE A 319 -1.77 -4.31 2.98
CA PHE A 319 -2.73 -4.37 1.87
C PHE A 319 -3.10 -5.82 1.55
N ALA A 320 -2.11 -6.68 1.29
CA ALA A 320 -2.35 -8.07 0.88
C ALA A 320 -3.04 -8.92 1.97
N ARG A 321 -2.83 -8.59 3.25
CA ARG A 321 -3.37 -9.32 4.41
C ARG A 321 -4.63 -8.71 5.00
N ARG A 322 -4.96 -7.47 4.64
CA ARG A 322 -6.11 -6.71 5.15
C ARG A 322 -6.89 -6.08 4.00
N ASP A 323 -6.66 -4.81 3.75
CA ASP A 323 -7.33 -4.04 2.71
C ASP A 323 -6.56 -2.77 2.37
N TRP A 324 -7.03 -2.07 1.33
CA TRP A 324 -6.42 -0.85 0.84
C TRP A 324 -6.47 0.29 1.86
N GLU A 325 -7.55 0.39 2.62
CA GLU A 325 -7.74 1.46 3.61
C GLU A 325 -6.75 1.35 4.77
N HIS A 326 -6.37 0.14 5.16
CA HIS A 326 -5.27 -0.05 6.12
C HIS A 326 -3.94 0.47 5.55
N ALA A 327 -3.66 0.21 4.27
CA ALA A 327 -2.43 0.70 3.63
C ALA A 327 -2.43 2.22 3.51
N VAL A 328 -3.57 2.83 3.13
CA VAL A 328 -3.73 4.30 3.10
C VAL A 328 -3.49 4.90 4.48
N GLY A 329 -4.09 4.33 5.54
CA GLY A 329 -3.90 4.80 6.92
C GLY A 329 -2.44 4.65 7.39
N ALA A 330 -1.79 3.56 7.02
CA ALA A 330 -0.37 3.31 7.28
C ALA A 330 0.50 4.39 6.64
N HIS A 331 0.31 4.64 5.35
CA HIS A 331 1.07 5.64 4.60
C HIS A 331 0.79 7.06 5.10
N TYR A 332 -0.49 7.35 5.38
CA TYR A 332 -0.88 8.63 5.98
C TYR A 332 -0.08 8.91 7.25
N MET A 333 0.03 7.93 8.16
CA MET A 333 0.72 8.11 9.44
C MET A 333 2.23 8.26 9.28
N ILE A 334 2.85 7.50 8.37
CA ILE A 334 4.28 7.62 8.05
C ILE A 334 4.64 9.05 7.62
N ASN A 335 3.76 9.73 6.90
CA ASN A 335 4.00 11.09 6.40
C ASN A 335 3.48 12.18 7.34
N MET A 336 2.38 11.93 8.06
CA MET A 336 1.78 12.90 8.96
C MET A 336 2.69 13.24 10.14
N ILE A 337 3.29 12.24 10.77
CA ILE A 337 4.12 12.46 11.95
C ILE A 337 5.37 13.31 11.63
N PRO A 338 6.19 13.01 10.60
CA PRO A 338 7.31 13.87 10.24
C PRO A 338 6.89 15.31 9.92
N THR A 339 5.82 15.46 9.14
CA THR A 339 5.32 16.80 8.77
C THR A 339 4.80 17.58 9.99
N LEU A 340 4.16 16.88 10.95
CA LEU A 340 3.74 17.48 12.22
C LEU A 340 4.94 17.93 13.07
N MET A 341 6.01 17.11 13.12
CA MET A 341 7.22 17.47 13.85
C MET A 341 7.87 18.74 13.28
N VAL A 342 7.96 18.85 11.94
CA VAL A 342 8.43 20.10 11.32
C VAL A 342 7.58 21.30 11.70
N PHE A 343 6.25 21.15 11.70
CA PHE A 343 5.36 22.24 12.11
C PHE A 343 5.57 22.67 13.56
N LEU A 344 5.86 21.73 14.46
CA LEU A 344 6.08 22.03 15.87
C LEU A 344 7.46 22.67 16.14
N GLU A 345 8.40 22.57 15.20
CA GLU A 345 9.74 23.18 15.27
C GLU A 345 9.79 24.59 14.64
N THR A 346 8.76 24.99 13.86
CA THR A 346 8.63 26.32 13.25
C THR A 346 7.88 27.29 14.16
#